data_6726f08702fcd59dc1c69c8dc4f6801e
#
_entry.id   6726f08702fcd59dc1c69c8dc4f6801e
#
_cell.length_a   1.000
_cell.length_b   1.000
_cell.length_c   1.000
_cell.angle_alpha   90.00
_cell.angle_beta   90.00
_cell.angle_gamma   90.00
#
_symmetry.space_group_name_H-M   'P 1'
#
loop_
_entity.id
_entity.type
_entity.pdbx_description
1 polymer ?
#
loop_
_entity_poly.entity_id
_entity_poly.type
_entity_poly.pdbx_seq_one_letter_code
_entity_poly.pdbx_strand_id
1 'polypeptide(L)'
;TATTEIYTLSLHDALPISLRPAGIGAGRCKFVGKGTEKMEQIDYKFIDQVLADHACDASQIIAIMQDVQGKYRYLPKDALRYIADKVGISESKIYGVATFYENFSLDVKGKYVLKVCRGTACHVRKSGNVLQALYDATGLSESKPTSDDGLFTIEIVSCLGACGLSPVVMVNDTVHPAMTPDKAVDLIEELREKEGA
;
A
#
# COMPACT_ATOMS: atom_id res chain seq x y z
N THR A 1 15.11 6.77 51.71
CA THR A 1 16.20 6.40 50.80
C THR A 1 15.80 5.12 50.12
N ALA A 2 15.23 5.22 48.91
CA ALA A 2 14.88 4.08 48.06
C ALA A 2 16.04 3.82 47.11
N THR A 3 16.61 2.64 47.26
CA THR A 3 17.71 2.15 46.41
C THR A 3 17.13 1.59 45.12
N THR A 4 17.45 2.20 44.00
CA THR A 4 17.08 1.71 42.68
C THR A 4 18.05 0.59 42.28
N GLU A 5 17.60 -0.64 42.31
CA GLU A 5 18.37 -1.78 41.74
C GLU A 5 18.26 -1.76 40.22
N ILE A 6 19.39 -1.49 39.58
CA ILE A 6 19.55 -1.60 38.13
C ILE A 6 19.90 -3.06 37.83
N TYR A 7 18.97 -3.80 37.21
CA TYR A 7 19.25 -5.14 36.70
C TYR A 7 20.13 -5.03 35.45
N THR A 8 21.42 -5.29 35.63
CA THR A 8 22.33 -5.57 34.52
C THR A 8 22.12 -6.99 34.05
N LEU A 9 21.40 -7.18 32.94
CA LEU A 9 21.33 -8.45 32.25
C LEU A 9 22.71 -8.77 31.65
N SER A 10 23.34 -9.82 32.18
CA SER A 10 24.61 -10.34 31.68
C SER A 10 24.43 -10.97 30.31
N LEU A 11 25.26 -10.55 29.36
CA LEU A 11 25.31 -11.01 27.97
C LEU A 11 25.86 -12.46 27.80
N HIS A 12 25.90 -13.28 28.85
CA HIS A 12 26.59 -14.58 28.84
C HIS A 12 25.67 -15.80 28.74
N ASP A 13 24.34 -15.64 28.64
CA ASP A 13 23.41 -16.77 28.50
C ASP A 13 22.90 -17.00 27.06
N ALA A 14 23.64 -16.57 26.05
CA ALA A 14 23.39 -16.99 24.69
C ALA A 14 23.91 -18.41 24.47
N LEU A 15 23.05 -19.42 24.61
CA LEU A 15 23.33 -20.80 24.24
C LEU A 15 23.72 -20.91 22.77
N PRO A 16 24.77 -21.67 22.41
CA PRO A 16 25.13 -21.87 21.02
C PRO A 16 24.07 -22.70 20.30
N ILE A 17 23.50 -22.14 19.25
CA ILE A 17 22.63 -22.85 18.33
C ILE A 17 23.48 -23.86 17.56
N SER A 18 23.42 -25.12 17.98
CA SER A 18 24.08 -26.22 17.27
C SER A 18 23.40 -26.41 15.91
N LEU A 19 24.15 -26.19 14.83
CA LEU A 19 23.80 -26.55 13.46
C LEU A 19 23.55 -28.08 13.39
N ARG A 20 22.29 -28.47 13.24
CA ARG A 20 21.92 -29.81 12.78
C ARG A 20 21.50 -29.70 11.31
N PRO A 21 22.13 -30.43 10.39
CA PRO A 21 21.59 -30.64 9.07
C PRO A 21 20.53 -31.73 9.17
N ALA A 22 19.26 -31.39 9.20
CA ALA A 22 18.17 -32.32 9.00
C ALA A 22 17.53 -32.02 7.64
N GLY A 23 17.69 -32.96 6.72
CA GLY A 23 16.96 -32.95 5.46
C GLY A 23 15.47 -32.95 5.74
N ILE A 24 14.79 -31.94 5.27
CA ILE A 24 13.34 -31.87 5.22
C ILE A 24 12.96 -31.91 3.75
N GLY A 25 12.25 -32.99 3.41
CA GLY A 25 11.75 -33.26 2.09
C GLY A 25 10.94 -32.10 1.51
N ALA A 26 11.05 -31.95 0.20
CA ALA A 26 10.29 -31.02 -0.60
C ALA A 26 8.78 -31.30 -0.49
N GLY A 27 8.16 -30.81 0.57
CA GLY A 27 6.71 -30.68 0.69
C GLY A 27 6.25 -29.54 -0.20
N ARG A 28 5.75 -29.89 -1.39
CA ARG A 28 5.14 -28.99 -2.34
C ARG A 28 3.87 -28.43 -1.72
N CYS A 29 3.97 -27.26 -1.08
CA CYS A 29 2.81 -26.53 -0.58
C CYS A 29 1.99 -26.06 -1.79
N LYS A 30 0.87 -26.75 -2.05
CA LYS A 30 -0.10 -26.31 -3.06
C LYS A 30 -0.84 -25.09 -2.50
N PHE A 31 -0.40 -23.92 -2.90
CA PHE A 31 -1.18 -22.69 -2.74
C PHE A 31 -2.39 -22.79 -3.66
N VAL A 32 -3.56 -23.01 -3.08
CA VAL A 32 -4.85 -22.87 -3.77
C VAL A 32 -5.21 -21.38 -3.70
N GLY A 33 -4.71 -20.60 -4.64
CA GLY A 33 -5.16 -19.23 -4.87
C GLY A 33 -6.43 -19.26 -5.73
N LYS A 34 -7.60 -19.09 -5.11
CA LYS A 34 -8.80 -18.65 -5.82
C LYS A 34 -8.82 -17.13 -5.79
N GLY A 35 -8.46 -16.52 -6.89
CA GLY A 35 -8.62 -15.11 -7.17
C GLY A 35 -8.35 -14.94 -8.65
N THR A 36 -9.37 -14.60 -9.44
CA THR A 36 -9.23 -14.19 -10.83
C THR A 36 -8.63 -12.78 -10.83
N GLU A 37 -7.34 -12.67 -10.49
CA GLU A 37 -6.57 -11.47 -10.74
C GLU A 37 -6.40 -11.35 -12.25
N LYS A 38 -6.92 -10.29 -12.83
CA LYS A 38 -6.51 -9.81 -14.16
C LYS A 38 -5.01 -9.52 -14.04
N MET A 39 -4.17 -10.48 -14.43
CA MET A 39 -2.71 -10.31 -14.43
C MET A 39 -2.40 -9.27 -15.51
N GLU A 40 -2.17 -8.02 -15.09
CA GLU A 40 -1.48 -7.07 -15.95
C GLU A 40 -0.12 -7.67 -16.30
N GLN A 41 0.14 -7.82 -17.59
CA GLN A 41 1.41 -8.36 -18.06
C GLN A 41 2.52 -7.39 -17.61
N ILE A 42 3.43 -7.88 -16.77
CA ILE A 42 4.56 -7.10 -16.31
C ILE A 42 5.49 -6.83 -17.49
N ASP A 43 5.74 -5.55 -17.72
CA ASP A 43 6.68 -5.09 -18.73
C ASP A 43 8.10 -5.08 -18.15
N TYR A 44 8.80 -6.20 -18.28
CA TYR A 44 10.17 -6.35 -17.79
C TYR A 44 11.15 -5.38 -18.46
N LYS A 45 10.88 -4.92 -19.69
CA LYS A 45 11.73 -3.95 -20.38
C LYS A 45 11.68 -2.59 -19.69
N PHE A 46 10.50 -2.21 -19.22
CA PHE A 46 10.36 -0.99 -18.42
C PHE A 46 11.12 -1.10 -17.09
N ILE A 47 11.01 -2.25 -16.40
CA ILE A 47 11.73 -2.46 -15.15
C ILE A 47 13.24 -2.43 -15.39
N ASP A 48 13.75 -3.05 -16.46
CA ASP A 48 15.16 -3.00 -16.84
C ASP A 48 15.61 -1.57 -17.13
N GLN A 49 14.78 -0.72 -17.74
CA GLN A 49 15.09 0.69 -17.95
C GLN A 49 15.21 1.44 -16.62
N VAL A 50 14.23 1.27 -15.72
CA VAL A 50 14.27 1.88 -14.38
C VAL A 50 15.53 1.43 -13.61
N LEU A 51 15.87 0.15 -13.67
CA LEU A 51 17.08 -0.38 -13.03
C LEU A 51 18.36 0.25 -13.62
N ALA A 52 18.41 0.44 -14.93
CA ALA A 52 19.52 1.08 -15.59
C ALA A 52 19.66 2.56 -15.18
N ASP A 53 18.55 3.30 -15.11
CA ASP A 53 18.50 4.70 -14.70
C ASP A 53 19.03 4.90 -13.26
N HIS A 54 18.83 3.90 -12.41
CA HIS A 54 19.34 3.85 -11.03
C HIS A 54 20.63 3.03 -10.86
N ALA A 55 21.37 2.76 -11.96
CA ALA A 55 22.64 2.01 -11.97
C ALA A 55 22.56 0.62 -11.26
N CYS A 56 21.39 0.01 -11.15
CA CYS A 56 21.12 -1.24 -10.40
C CYS A 56 21.63 -1.17 -8.93
N ASP A 57 21.67 0.01 -8.33
CA ASP A 57 22.22 0.20 -6.99
C ASP A 57 21.18 -0.16 -5.91
N ALA A 58 21.56 -1.08 -5.02
CA ALA A 58 20.75 -1.50 -3.88
C ALA A 58 20.41 -0.37 -2.89
N SER A 59 21.21 0.70 -2.86
CA SER A 59 20.95 1.89 -2.04
C SER A 59 19.77 2.71 -2.57
N GLN A 60 19.46 2.60 -3.86
CA GLN A 60 18.39 3.32 -4.54
C GLN A 60 17.07 2.50 -4.63
N ILE A 61 16.95 1.42 -3.89
CA ILE A 61 15.79 0.52 -3.97
C ILE A 61 14.45 1.24 -3.78
N ILE A 62 14.41 2.26 -2.93
CA ILE A 62 13.18 3.05 -2.68
C ILE A 62 12.79 3.83 -3.94
N ALA A 63 13.74 4.48 -4.61
CA ALA A 63 13.49 5.24 -5.83
C ALA A 63 13.04 4.30 -6.98
N ILE A 64 13.73 3.17 -7.15
CA ILE A 64 13.34 2.13 -8.12
C ILE A 64 11.90 1.68 -7.90
N MET A 65 11.52 1.40 -6.64
CA MET A 65 10.16 0.97 -6.31
C MET A 65 9.14 2.08 -6.54
N GLN A 66 9.49 3.35 -6.31
CA GLN A 66 8.61 4.50 -6.59
C GLN A 66 8.33 4.63 -8.08
N ASP A 67 9.33 4.50 -8.93
CA ASP A 67 9.17 4.59 -10.38
C ASP A 67 8.33 3.43 -10.93
N VAL A 68 8.53 2.22 -10.41
CA VAL A 68 7.72 1.05 -10.76
C VAL A 68 6.27 1.25 -10.31
N GLN A 69 6.06 1.71 -9.07
CA GLN A 69 4.72 2.02 -8.58
C GLN A 69 4.06 3.17 -9.35
N GLY A 70 4.83 4.13 -9.83
CA GLY A 70 4.32 5.22 -10.68
C GLY A 70 3.63 4.71 -11.94
N LYS A 71 4.16 3.63 -12.57
CA LYS A 71 3.56 3.01 -13.76
C LYS A 71 2.37 2.11 -13.43
N TYR A 72 2.54 1.19 -12.47
CA TYR A 72 1.54 0.17 -12.17
C TYR A 72 0.51 0.61 -11.11
N ARG A 73 0.77 1.72 -10.39
CA ARG A 73 0.00 2.25 -9.25
C ARG A 73 0.04 1.37 -8.00
N TYR A 74 0.67 0.22 -8.08
CA TYR A 74 0.98 -0.70 -6.99
C TYR A 74 2.29 -1.43 -7.32
N LEU A 75 2.78 -2.25 -6.41
CA LEU A 75 4.00 -3.03 -6.60
C LEU A 75 3.66 -4.51 -6.86
N PRO A 76 3.65 -4.97 -8.13
CA PRO A 76 3.41 -6.37 -8.45
C PRO A 76 4.46 -7.28 -7.82
N LYS A 77 4.04 -8.40 -7.22
CA LYS A 77 4.93 -9.35 -6.54
C LYS A 77 6.05 -9.87 -7.43
N ASP A 78 5.72 -10.19 -8.69
CA ASP A 78 6.71 -10.70 -9.63
C ASP A 78 7.70 -9.61 -10.08
N ALA A 79 7.27 -8.34 -10.15
CA ALA A 79 8.16 -7.20 -10.37
C ALA A 79 9.15 -7.04 -9.21
N LEU A 80 8.68 -7.14 -7.97
CA LEU A 80 9.55 -7.06 -6.78
C LEU A 80 10.60 -8.18 -6.75
N ARG A 81 10.21 -9.41 -7.09
CA ARG A 81 11.14 -10.54 -7.21
C ARG A 81 12.20 -10.27 -8.26
N TYR A 82 11.77 -9.84 -9.44
CA TYR A 82 12.68 -9.54 -10.53
C TYR A 82 13.68 -8.44 -10.16
N ILE A 83 13.21 -7.36 -9.53
CA ILE A 83 14.07 -6.28 -9.04
C ILE A 83 15.06 -6.81 -7.99
N ALA A 84 14.60 -7.62 -7.04
CA ALA A 84 15.45 -8.20 -5.99
C ALA A 84 16.60 -9.03 -6.59
N ASP A 85 16.30 -9.88 -7.56
CA ASP A 85 17.29 -10.71 -8.26
C ASP A 85 18.31 -9.85 -9.04
N LYS A 86 17.86 -8.81 -9.74
CA LYS A 86 18.71 -7.93 -10.53
C LYS A 86 19.63 -7.07 -9.68
N VAL A 87 19.12 -6.55 -8.58
CA VAL A 87 19.85 -5.67 -7.65
C VAL A 87 20.73 -6.48 -6.67
N GLY A 88 20.49 -7.80 -6.57
CA GLY A 88 21.24 -8.70 -5.69
C GLY A 88 20.86 -8.58 -4.21
N ILE A 89 19.59 -8.29 -3.90
CA ILE A 89 19.06 -8.26 -2.54
C ILE A 89 18.08 -9.41 -2.32
N SER A 90 17.85 -9.77 -1.05
CA SER A 90 16.87 -10.81 -0.74
C SER A 90 15.43 -10.33 -0.93
N GLU A 91 14.52 -11.24 -1.32
CA GLU A 91 13.07 -10.95 -1.37
C GLU A 91 12.57 -10.39 -0.03
N SER A 92 13.01 -10.93 1.09
CA SER A 92 12.62 -10.44 2.42
C SER A 92 12.98 -8.97 2.64
N LYS A 93 14.13 -8.51 2.09
CA LYS A 93 14.56 -7.12 2.22
C LYS A 93 13.68 -6.20 1.38
N ILE A 94 13.37 -6.54 0.13
CA ILE A 94 12.53 -5.70 -0.73
C ILE A 94 11.09 -5.64 -0.21
N TYR A 95 10.53 -6.78 0.26
CA TYR A 95 9.22 -6.79 0.91
C TYR A 95 9.21 -6.01 2.23
N GLY A 96 10.30 -6.08 3.01
CA GLY A 96 10.45 -5.26 4.22
C GLY A 96 10.39 -3.76 3.91
N VAL A 97 11.01 -3.31 2.82
CA VAL A 97 10.90 -1.92 2.36
C VAL A 97 9.48 -1.60 1.89
N ALA A 98 8.86 -2.48 1.09
CA ALA A 98 7.51 -2.29 0.56
C ALA A 98 6.45 -2.16 1.65
N THR A 99 6.60 -2.88 2.76
CA THR A 99 5.64 -2.87 3.88
C THR A 99 5.96 -1.83 4.94
N PHE A 100 7.19 -1.32 4.99
CA PHE A 100 7.59 -0.29 5.95
C PHE A 100 7.08 1.10 5.57
N TYR A 101 7.14 1.44 4.28
CA TYR A 101 6.70 2.75 3.80
C TYR A 101 5.23 2.71 3.40
N GLU A 102 4.39 3.51 4.08
CA GLU A 102 2.93 3.61 3.84
C GLU A 102 2.59 4.06 2.40
N ASN A 103 3.53 4.74 1.73
CA ASN A 103 3.34 5.17 0.35
C ASN A 103 3.34 4.02 -0.67
N PHE A 104 3.90 2.86 -0.31
CA PHE A 104 3.90 1.69 -1.17
C PHE A 104 2.63 0.87 -0.98
N SER A 105 2.12 0.32 -2.10
CA SER A 105 0.96 -0.57 -2.11
C SER A 105 1.32 -1.87 -2.79
N LEU A 106 1.02 -2.98 -2.13
CA LEU A 106 1.16 -4.33 -2.70
C LEU A 106 -0.15 -4.83 -3.34
N ASP A 107 -1.25 -4.14 -3.05
CA ASP A 107 -2.57 -4.47 -3.57
C ASP A 107 -2.91 -3.61 -4.78
N VAL A 108 -3.61 -4.20 -5.72
CA VAL A 108 -4.08 -3.53 -6.93
C VAL A 108 -5.03 -2.40 -6.55
N LYS A 109 -4.78 -1.19 -7.06
CA LYS A 109 -5.63 -0.02 -6.85
C LYS A 109 -6.55 0.19 -8.05
N GLY A 110 -7.76 0.65 -7.77
CA GLY A 110 -8.71 1.04 -8.79
C GLY A 110 -8.27 2.29 -9.57
N LYS A 111 -8.97 2.58 -10.65
CA LYS A 111 -8.72 3.76 -11.49
C LYS A 111 -8.85 5.06 -10.72
N TYR A 112 -9.82 5.16 -9.81
CA TYR A 112 -10.03 6.28 -8.91
C TYR A 112 -9.68 5.90 -7.48
N VAL A 113 -8.62 6.50 -6.94
CA VAL A 113 -8.22 6.33 -5.54
C VAL A 113 -8.77 7.50 -4.74
N LEU A 114 -9.74 7.22 -3.87
CA LEU A 114 -10.37 8.20 -3.00
C LEU A 114 -9.67 8.18 -1.64
N LYS A 115 -8.86 9.20 -1.35
CA LYS A 115 -8.19 9.35 -0.06
C LYS A 115 -9.04 10.21 0.86
N VAL A 116 -9.56 9.60 1.93
CA VAL A 116 -10.40 10.28 2.92
C VAL A 116 -9.57 10.69 4.12
N CYS A 117 -9.49 11.98 4.37
CA CYS A 117 -8.74 12.52 5.49
C CYS A 117 -9.48 12.30 6.83
N ARG A 118 -8.80 11.64 7.79
CA ARG A 118 -9.27 11.46 9.18
C ARG A 118 -8.45 12.24 10.20
N GLY A 119 -7.65 13.22 9.76
CA GLY A 119 -6.94 14.13 10.66
C GLY A 119 -7.91 14.91 11.57
N THR A 120 -7.42 15.45 12.68
CA THR A 120 -8.23 16.08 13.74
C THR A 120 -9.26 17.09 13.20
N ALA A 121 -8.87 18.00 12.33
CA ALA A 121 -9.78 19.01 11.77
C ALA A 121 -10.92 18.39 10.95
N CYS A 122 -10.62 17.36 10.13
CA CYS A 122 -11.61 16.64 9.35
C CYS A 122 -12.50 15.78 10.25
N HIS A 123 -11.92 15.12 11.24
CA HIS A 123 -12.65 14.30 12.19
C HIS A 123 -13.68 15.10 13.00
N VAL A 124 -13.29 16.26 13.53
CA VAL A 124 -14.21 17.17 14.26
C VAL A 124 -15.35 17.64 13.36
N ARG A 125 -15.07 17.85 12.07
CA ARG A 125 -16.07 18.19 11.05
C ARG A 125 -16.77 16.98 10.42
N LYS A 126 -16.76 15.84 11.12
CA LYS A 126 -17.53 14.62 10.78
C LYS A 126 -17.13 13.96 9.45
N SER A 127 -15.82 13.93 9.13
CA SER A 127 -15.34 13.17 7.95
C SER A 127 -15.68 11.67 7.99
N GLY A 128 -15.98 11.12 9.16
CA GLY A 128 -16.48 9.75 9.29
C GLY A 128 -17.82 9.52 8.58
N ASN A 129 -18.72 10.51 8.58
CA ASN A 129 -19.98 10.41 7.86
C ASN A 129 -19.78 10.45 6.34
N VAL A 130 -18.79 11.23 5.88
CA VAL A 130 -18.39 11.27 4.46
C VAL A 130 -17.81 9.93 4.02
N LEU A 131 -16.96 9.34 4.86
CA LEU A 131 -16.40 8.00 4.60
C LEU A 131 -17.48 6.93 4.51
N GLN A 132 -18.46 6.96 5.45
CA GLN A 132 -19.58 6.01 5.42
C GLN A 132 -20.40 6.15 4.15
N ALA A 133 -20.72 7.38 3.73
CA ALA A 133 -21.45 7.63 2.50
C ALA A 133 -20.69 7.13 1.25
N LEU A 134 -19.36 7.26 1.22
CA LEU A 134 -18.53 6.69 0.15
C LEU A 134 -18.59 5.16 0.14
N TYR A 135 -18.52 4.51 1.31
CA TYR A 135 -18.65 3.06 1.41
C TYR A 135 -20.03 2.59 0.94
N ASP A 136 -21.09 3.27 1.37
CA ASP A 136 -22.47 2.91 0.99
C ASP A 136 -22.69 3.09 -0.53
N ALA A 137 -22.16 4.15 -1.13
CA ALA A 137 -22.29 4.43 -2.56
C ALA A 137 -21.46 3.49 -3.46
N THR A 138 -20.33 3.00 -2.96
CA THR A 138 -19.42 2.11 -3.73
C THR A 138 -19.59 0.64 -3.42
N GLY A 139 -20.24 0.29 -2.31
CA GLY A 139 -20.32 -1.08 -1.80
C GLY A 139 -18.99 -1.61 -1.23
N LEU A 140 -18.07 -0.70 -0.89
CA LEU A 140 -16.76 -1.02 -0.33
C LEU A 140 -16.79 -1.00 1.20
N SER A 141 -15.69 -1.46 1.79
CA SER A 141 -15.51 -1.46 3.25
C SER A 141 -14.01 -1.38 3.58
N GLU A 142 -13.69 -1.16 4.84
CA GLU A 142 -12.30 -1.14 5.30
C GLU A 142 -11.56 -2.48 5.03
N SER A 143 -12.28 -3.60 5.09
CA SER A 143 -11.74 -4.93 4.75
C SER A 143 -11.66 -5.21 3.25
N LYS A 144 -12.42 -4.48 2.43
CA LYS A 144 -12.42 -4.56 0.98
C LYS A 144 -12.35 -3.15 0.40
N PRO A 145 -11.14 -2.56 0.36
CA PRO A 145 -10.97 -1.15 -0.03
C PRO A 145 -11.09 -0.91 -1.54
N THR A 146 -10.97 -1.95 -2.37
CA THR A 146 -10.99 -1.84 -3.84
C THR A 146 -12.18 -2.58 -4.41
N SER A 147 -12.85 -1.97 -5.39
CA SER A 147 -14.01 -2.54 -6.07
C SER A 147 -13.61 -3.66 -7.04
N ASP A 148 -14.51 -4.65 -7.24
CA ASP A 148 -14.25 -5.81 -8.11
C ASP A 148 -14.11 -5.41 -9.59
N ASP A 149 -14.73 -4.31 -9.99
CA ASP A 149 -14.61 -3.72 -11.32
C ASP A 149 -13.28 -2.99 -11.54
N GLY A 150 -12.47 -2.82 -10.47
CA GLY A 150 -11.21 -2.08 -10.52
C GLY A 150 -11.40 -0.57 -10.72
N LEU A 151 -12.59 -0.03 -10.49
CA LEU A 151 -12.88 1.38 -10.71
C LEU A 151 -12.50 2.24 -9.50
N PHE A 152 -12.91 1.84 -8.30
CA PHE A 152 -12.70 2.61 -7.08
C PHE A 152 -11.81 1.91 -6.07
N THR A 153 -10.97 2.72 -5.39
CA THR A 153 -10.29 2.31 -4.16
C THR A 153 -10.48 3.41 -3.12
N ILE A 154 -10.89 3.06 -1.90
CA ILE A 154 -11.02 4.00 -0.79
C ILE A 154 -9.86 3.78 0.18
N GLU A 155 -9.08 4.83 0.43
CA GLU A 155 -7.97 4.85 1.38
C GLU A 155 -8.27 5.85 2.50
N ILE A 156 -8.02 5.43 3.73
CA ILE A 156 -8.09 6.33 4.89
C ILE A 156 -6.70 6.88 5.14
N VAL A 157 -6.57 8.20 5.16
CA VAL A 157 -5.28 8.85 5.41
C VAL A 157 -5.32 9.69 6.70
N SER A 158 -4.20 9.70 7.42
CA SER A 158 -4.10 10.43 8.69
C SER A 158 -4.28 11.93 8.52
N CYS A 159 -3.65 12.54 7.50
CA CYS A 159 -3.82 13.96 7.18
C CYS A 159 -3.35 14.26 5.75
N LEU A 160 -4.18 15.01 4.99
CA LEU A 160 -3.83 15.51 3.65
C LEU A 160 -3.16 16.89 3.65
N GLY A 161 -2.99 17.53 4.83
CA GLY A 161 -2.39 18.85 4.95
C GLY A 161 -3.34 20.02 4.62
N ALA A 162 -4.53 19.77 4.08
CA ALA A 162 -5.50 20.80 3.65
C ALA A 162 -6.55 21.12 4.74
N CYS A 163 -6.13 21.34 5.98
CA CYS A 163 -7.03 21.46 7.14
C CYS A 163 -8.03 22.62 7.05
N GLY A 164 -7.69 23.72 6.36
CA GLY A 164 -8.59 24.85 6.14
C GLY A 164 -9.79 24.50 5.27
N LEU A 165 -9.68 23.48 4.44
CA LEU A 165 -10.70 23.01 3.50
C LEU A 165 -11.54 21.84 4.03
N SER A 166 -11.33 21.46 5.29
CA SER A 166 -11.94 20.25 5.88
C SER A 166 -13.47 20.30 5.96
N PRO A 167 -14.17 19.16 5.85
CA PRO A 167 -13.68 17.81 5.56
C PRO A 167 -13.19 17.67 4.11
N VAL A 168 -12.08 16.91 3.92
CA VAL A 168 -11.42 16.80 2.61
C VAL A 168 -11.37 15.36 2.15
N VAL A 169 -11.73 15.15 0.89
CA VAL A 169 -11.48 13.93 0.14
C VAL A 169 -10.60 14.29 -1.06
N MET A 170 -9.62 13.46 -1.38
CA MET A 170 -8.80 13.61 -2.57
C MET A 170 -9.07 12.44 -3.51
N VAL A 171 -9.37 12.74 -4.76
CA VAL A 171 -9.53 11.76 -5.83
C VAL A 171 -8.31 11.82 -6.73
N ASN A 172 -7.50 10.77 -6.71
CA ASN A 172 -6.18 10.76 -7.29
C ASN A 172 -5.38 11.98 -6.76
N ASP A 173 -5.13 13.00 -7.60
CA ASP A 173 -4.40 14.22 -7.22
C ASP A 173 -5.31 15.46 -7.07
N THR A 174 -6.64 15.29 -7.22
CA THR A 174 -7.60 16.39 -7.14
C THR A 174 -8.22 16.47 -5.75
N VAL A 175 -8.11 17.63 -5.10
CA VAL A 175 -8.65 17.87 -3.75
C VAL A 175 -10.09 18.37 -3.84
N HIS A 176 -11.00 17.68 -3.15
CA HIS A 176 -12.41 18.04 -3.00
C HIS A 176 -12.64 18.60 -1.60
N PRO A 177 -12.87 19.93 -1.47
CA PRO A 177 -13.02 20.60 -0.17
C PRO A 177 -14.44 20.54 0.36
N ALA A 178 -14.60 20.80 1.67
CA ALA A 178 -15.88 20.95 2.34
C ALA A 178 -16.90 19.86 1.96
N MET A 179 -16.43 18.62 2.02
CA MET A 179 -17.21 17.43 1.65
C MET A 179 -18.34 17.18 2.67
N THR A 180 -19.50 16.84 2.13
CA THR A 180 -20.66 16.35 2.88
C THR A 180 -21.02 14.95 2.39
N PRO A 181 -21.82 14.17 3.14
CA PRO A 181 -22.28 12.86 2.68
C PRO A 181 -22.94 12.93 1.28
N ASP A 182 -23.81 13.93 1.04
CA ASP A 182 -24.50 14.09 -0.24
C ASP A 182 -23.50 14.35 -1.38
N LYS A 183 -22.58 15.30 -1.20
CA LYS A 183 -21.52 15.56 -2.18
C LYS A 183 -20.61 14.35 -2.44
N ALA A 184 -20.46 13.46 -1.46
CA ALA A 184 -19.69 12.25 -1.62
C ALA A 184 -20.39 11.25 -2.56
N VAL A 185 -21.71 11.15 -2.46
CA VAL A 185 -22.52 10.34 -3.38
C VAL A 185 -22.51 10.93 -4.78
N ASP A 186 -22.78 12.23 -4.90
CA ASP A 186 -22.73 12.94 -6.19
C ASP A 186 -21.39 12.75 -6.91
N LEU A 187 -20.29 12.82 -6.15
CA LEU A 187 -18.94 12.62 -6.68
C LEU A 187 -18.75 11.20 -7.25
N ILE A 188 -19.26 10.18 -6.59
CA ILE A 188 -19.18 8.79 -7.08
C ILE A 188 -20.02 8.63 -8.36
N GLU A 189 -21.20 9.22 -8.40
CA GLU A 189 -22.07 9.19 -9.59
C GLU A 189 -21.40 9.87 -10.78
N GLU A 190 -20.84 11.08 -10.58
CA GLU A 190 -20.08 11.81 -11.60
C GLU A 190 -18.90 10.99 -12.15
N LEU A 191 -18.16 10.31 -11.27
CA LEU A 191 -17.03 9.48 -11.68
C LEU A 191 -17.47 8.23 -12.45
N ARG A 192 -18.63 7.65 -12.12
CA ARG A 192 -19.22 6.52 -12.88
C ARG A 192 -19.71 6.96 -14.26
N GLU A 193 -20.34 8.12 -14.35
CA GLU A 193 -20.80 8.67 -15.63
C GLU A 193 -19.64 8.92 -16.59
N LYS A 194 -18.50 9.39 -16.10
CA LYS A 194 -17.28 9.58 -16.91
C LYS A 194 -16.71 8.28 -17.47
N GLU A 195 -17.01 7.14 -16.87
CA GLU A 195 -16.56 5.82 -17.33
C GLU A 195 -17.61 5.11 -18.20
N GLY A 196 -18.88 5.48 -18.08
CA GLY A 196 -19.97 4.94 -18.89
C GLY A 196 -20.19 5.64 -20.23
N ALA A 197 -19.48 6.74 -20.45
CA ALA A 197 -19.46 7.50 -21.68
C ALA A 197 -18.22 7.15 -22.51
#